data_7852488526b523ec4bde9d1492f92fb0
#
_entry.id   7852488526b523ec4bde9d1492f92fb0
#
_cell.length_a   1.000
_cell.length_b   1.000
_cell.length_c   1.000
_cell.angle_alpha   90.00
_cell.angle_beta   90.00
_cell.angle_gamma   90.00
#
_symmetry.space_group_name_H-M   'P 1'
#
loop_
_entity.id
_entity.type
_entity.pdbx_description
1 polymer ?
#
loop_
_entity_poly.entity_id
_entity_poly.type
_entity_poly.pdbx_seq_one_letter_code
_entity_poly.pdbx_strand_id
1 'polypeptide(L)'
;MSTASARPIEERLRAMAGVIHGVIPGAQVRLFGSRARGTARPDSDIDLLITAPDAWLEERNRFEVLNQLWGLLAQADMSLDLLLYSERECEERRQWRSHVIGRAFREGRLLDGAV
;
A
#
# COMPACT_ATOMS: atom_id res chain seq x y z
N MET A 1 -18.72 24.63 1.65
CA MET A 1 -18.12 24.06 1.86
C MET A 1 -17.94 22.95 1.23
N SER A 2 -17.55 22.70 0.50
CA SER A 2 -17.35 21.70 -0.24
C SER A 2 -16.43 20.80 0.17
N THR A 3 -16.19 20.75 1.30
CA THR A 3 -15.22 19.87 1.80
C THR A 3 -15.73 18.48 1.87
N ALA A 4 -16.91 18.24 1.41
CA ALA A 4 -17.46 16.89 1.46
C ALA A 4 -16.58 15.90 0.73
N SER A 5 -15.85 16.32 -0.30
CA SER A 5 -15.01 15.42 -1.03
C SER A 5 -13.60 15.37 -0.46
N ALA A 6 -13.30 16.21 0.51
CA ALA A 6 -11.95 16.28 1.04
C ALA A 6 -11.85 15.48 2.32
N ARG A 7 -12.06 14.19 2.21
CA ARG A 7 -11.90 13.32 3.38
C ARG A 7 -10.46 13.37 3.85
N PRO A 8 -10.24 13.30 5.17
CA PRO A 8 -8.89 13.26 5.68
C PRO A 8 -8.09 12.13 5.04
N ILE A 9 -6.83 12.39 4.80
CA ILE A 9 -5.98 11.39 4.13
C ILE A 9 -5.96 10.07 4.92
N GLU A 10 -6.01 10.13 6.24
CA GLU A 10 -6.01 8.91 7.04
C GLU A 10 -7.22 8.04 6.77
N GLU A 11 -8.39 8.64 6.59
CA GLU A 11 -9.58 7.87 6.25
C GLU A 11 -9.44 7.22 4.88
N ARG A 12 -8.88 7.95 3.94
CA ARG A 12 -8.69 7.43 2.60
C ARG A 12 -7.71 6.27 2.60
N LEU A 13 -6.63 6.39 3.37
CA LEU A 13 -5.63 5.32 3.48
C LEU A 13 -6.22 4.07 4.13
N ARG A 14 -7.05 4.26 5.15
CA ARG A 14 -7.72 3.12 5.78
C ARG A 14 -8.68 2.43 4.83
N ALA A 15 -9.41 3.22 4.04
CA ALA A 15 -10.33 2.66 3.05
C ALA A 15 -9.57 1.84 2.01
N MET A 16 -8.42 2.35 1.57
CA MET A 16 -7.57 1.63 0.63
C MET A 16 -7.08 0.31 1.23
N ALA A 17 -6.63 0.33 2.47
CA ALA A 17 -6.18 -0.88 3.14
C ALA A 17 -7.31 -1.89 3.27
N GLY A 18 -8.51 -1.42 3.56
CA GLY A 18 -9.69 -2.29 3.62
C GLY A 18 -9.98 -2.98 2.30
N VAL A 19 -9.88 -2.24 1.19
CA VAL A 19 -10.08 -2.81 -0.14
C VAL A 19 -9.01 -3.88 -0.41
N ILE A 20 -7.76 -3.58 -0.07
CA ILE A 20 -6.68 -4.54 -0.28
C ILE A 20 -6.89 -5.81 0.55
N HIS A 21 -7.31 -5.66 1.80
CA HIS A 21 -7.60 -6.83 2.64
C HIS A 21 -8.73 -7.66 2.08
N GLY A 22 -9.69 -7.03 1.40
CA GLY A 22 -10.78 -7.75 0.76
C GLY A 22 -10.34 -8.56 -0.45
N VAL A 23 -9.30 -8.10 -1.14
CA VAL A 23 -8.77 -8.81 -2.31
C VAL A 23 -7.76 -9.86 -1.89
N ILE A 24 -6.91 -9.54 -0.91
CA ILE A 24 -5.81 -10.42 -0.48
C ILE A 24 -5.98 -10.72 1.00
N PRO A 25 -6.62 -11.82 1.35
CA PRO A 25 -6.79 -12.17 2.76
C PRO A 25 -5.44 -12.36 3.43
N GLY A 26 -5.27 -11.76 4.58
CA GLY A 26 -4.03 -11.87 5.32
C GLY A 26 -2.92 -10.90 4.88
N ALA A 27 -3.22 -10.01 3.95
CA ALA A 27 -2.23 -9.04 3.50
C ALA A 27 -1.91 -8.01 4.57
N GLN A 28 -0.69 -7.49 4.52
CA GLN A 28 -0.33 -6.31 5.30
C GLN A 28 -0.12 -5.17 4.34
N VAL A 29 -0.56 -3.99 4.70
CA VAL A 29 -0.43 -2.78 3.88
C VAL A 29 0.41 -1.78 4.65
N ARG A 30 1.51 -1.35 4.05
CA ARG A 30 2.43 -0.43 4.69
C ARG A 30 2.57 0.84 3.86
N LEU A 31 2.32 1.97 4.47
CA LEU A 31 2.51 3.27 3.84
C LEU A 31 3.99 3.65 3.99
N PHE A 32 4.62 4.07 2.91
CA PHE A 32 5.99 4.55 2.99
C PHE A 32 6.14 5.81 2.14
N GLY A 33 7.36 6.28 1.96
CA GLY A 33 7.60 7.48 1.18
C GLY A 33 7.27 8.77 1.94
N SER A 34 7.03 9.85 1.20
CA SER A 34 6.89 11.16 1.82
C SER A 34 5.71 11.26 2.77
N ARG A 35 4.62 10.56 2.50
CA ARG A 35 3.46 10.62 3.38
C ARG A 35 3.71 9.91 4.71
N ALA A 36 4.56 8.90 4.72
CA ALA A 36 4.93 8.24 5.97
C ALA A 36 5.93 9.09 6.75
N ARG A 37 6.80 9.83 6.05
CA ARG A 37 7.79 10.66 6.72
C ARG A 37 7.23 12.00 7.21
N GLY A 38 6.01 12.35 6.82
CA GLY A 38 5.43 13.64 7.21
C GLY A 38 5.93 14.81 6.36
N THR A 39 6.53 14.52 5.20
CA THR A 39 7.04 15.56 4.31
C THR A 39 6.18 15.71 3.06
N ALA A 40 5.03 15.06 3.04
CA ALA A 40 4.19 15.05 1.86
C ALA A 40 3.53 16.40 1.61
N ARG A 41 3.36 16.70 0.33
CA ARG A 41 2.56 17.83 -0.11
C ARG A 41 1.18 17.30 -0.48
N PRO A 42 0.18 18.17 -0.66
CA PRO A 42 -1.15 17.71 -1.03
C PRO A 42 -1.17 16.85 -2.29
N ASP A 43 -0.24 17.10 -3.23
CA ASP A 43 -0.17 16.35 -4.48
C ASP A 43 0.85 15.21 -4.45
N SER A 44 1.40 14.87 -3.28
CA SER A 44 2.35 13.78 -3.19
C SER A 44 1.69 12.44 -3.46
N ASP A 45 2.45 11.53 -4.08
CA ASP A 45 1.96 10.18 -4.34
C ASP A 45 1.72 9.43 -3.04
N ILE A 46 0.84 8.44 -3.12
CA ILE A 46 0.64 7.50 -2.04
C ILE A 46 1.43 6.25 -2.39
N ASP A 47 2.41 5.90 -1.56
CA ASP A 47 3.27 4.75 -1.79
C ASP A 47 2.88 3.64 -0.81
N LEU A 48 2.39 2.52 -1.34
CA LEU A 48 1.96 1.38 -0.52
C LEU A 48 2.74 0.14 -0.86
N LEU A 49 3.25 -0.52 0.18
CA LEU A 49 3.85 -1.84 0.05
C LEU A 49 2.85 -2.84 0.58
N ILE A 50 2.44 -3.76 -0.28
CA ILE A 50 1.47 -4.80 0.06
C ILE A 50 2.25 -6.10 0.21
N THR A 51 2.14 -6.71 1.38
CA THR A 51 2.77 -8.00 1.66
C THR A 51 1.68 -9.05 1.68
N ALA A 52 1.75 -10.01 0.77
CA ALA A 52 0.75 -11.06 0.66
C ALA A 52 1.28 -12.38 1.23
N PRO A 53 0.41 -13.22 1.79
CA PRO A 53 0.84 -14.55 2.22
C PRO A 53 1.46 -15.31 1.05
N ASP A 54 2.53 -16.04 1.32
CA ASP A 54 3.26 -16.75 0.28
C ASP A 54 2.37 -17.68 -0.53
N ALA A 55 1.61 -18.53 0.13
CA ALA A 55 0.78 -19.51 -0.54
C ALA A 55 -0.29 -18.85 -1.42
N TRP A 56 -0.85 -17.75 -0.94
CA TRP A 56 -1.87 -17.04 -1.71
C TRP A 56 -1.28 -16.49 -3.01
N LEU A 57 -0.11 -15.88 -2.92
CA LEU A 57 0.50 -15.24 -4.09
C LEU A 57 1.06 -16.25 -5.08
N GLU A 58 1.56 -17.40 -4.58
CA GLU A 58 2.11 -18.44 -5.45
C GLU A 58 1.10 -18.98 -6.45
N GLU A 59 -0.17 -18.98 -6.08
CA GLU A 59 -1.21 -19.52 -6.93
C GLU A 59 -1.77 -18.52 -7.92
N ARG A 60 -1.24 -17.30 -7.93
CA ARG A 60 -1.81 -16.22 -8.73
C ARG A 60 -0.75 -15.51 -9.54
N ASN A 61 -1.21 -14.78 -10.56
CA ASN A 61 -0.33 -13.95 -11.35
C ASN A 61 -0.24 -12.59 -10.67
N ARG A 62 0.95 -12.23 -10.26
CA ARG A 62 1.18 -10.97 -9.53
C ARG A 62 0.69 -9.75 -10.30
N PHE A 63 0.94 -9.72 -11.62
CA PHE A 63 0.54 -8.58 -12.43
C PHE A 63 -0.98 -8.46 -12.53
N GLU A 64 -1.68 -9.58 -12.57
CA GLU A 64 -3.14 -9.54 -12.60
C GLU A 64 -3.70 -9.01 -11.28
N VAL A 65 -3.10 -9.41 -10.16
CA VAL A 65 -3.52 -8.92 -8.86
C VAL A 65 -3.28 -7.42 -8.78
N LEU A 66 -2.11 -6.96 -9.22
CA LEU A 66 -1.81 -5.52 -9.22
C LEU A 66 -2.77 -4.74 -10.09
N ASN A 67 -3.10 -5.26 -11.28
CA ASN A 67 -4.05 -4.59 -12.16
C ASN A 67 -5.43 -4.48 -11.51
N GLN A 68 -5.86 -5.54 -10.83
CA GLN A 68 -7.13 -5.51 -10.12
C GLN A 68 -7.12 -4.44 -9.03
N LEU A 69 -6.04 -4.39 -8.26
CA LEU A 69 -5.92 -3.40 -7.19
C LEU A 69 -5.90 -1.98 -7.75
N TRP A 70 -5.16 -1.76 -8.84
CA TRP A 70 -5.14 -0.45 -9.48
C TRP A 70 -6.54 0.00 -9.88
N GLY A 71 -7.31 -0.91 -10.46
CA GLY A 71 -8.68 -0.59 -10.87
C GLY A 71 -9.58 -0.24 -9.70
N LEU A 72 -9.37 -0.88 -8.55
CA LEU A 72 -10.20 -0.63 -7.38
C LEU A 72 -9.76 0.59 -6.58
N LEU A 73 -8.47 0.93 -6.62
CA LEU A 73 -7.92 1.97 -5.76
C LEU A 73 -7.67 3.30 -6.46
N ALA A 74 -7.67 3.33 -7.78
CA ALA A 74 -7.34 4.54 -8.53
C ALA A 74 -8.28 5.69 -8.16
N GLN A 75 -7.72 6.87 -8.00
CA GLN A 75 -8.48 8.06 -7.67
C GLN A 75 -8.03 9.19 -8.56
N ALA A 76 -8.97 10.06 -8.95
CA ALA A 76 -8.67 11.11 -9.92
C ALA A 76 -7.71 12.15 -9.38
N ASP A 77 -7.68 12.34 -8.07
CA ASP A 77 -6.92 13.41 -7.45
C ASP A 77 -5.63 12.97 -6.80
N MET A 78 -5.27 11.69 -6.92
CA MET A 78 -4.05 11.19 -6.28
C MET A 78 -3.40 10.10 -7.10
N SER A 79 -2.08 10.13 -7.14
CA SER A 79 -1.31 9.06 -7.75
C SER A 79 -1.00 8.00 -6.70
N LEU A 80 -1.07 6.74 -7.14
CA LEU A 80 -0.76 5.61 -6.28
C LEU A 80 0.43 4.87 -6.84
N ASP A 81 1.30 4.43 -5.95
CA ASP A 81 2.41 3.57 -6.32
C ASP A 81 2.26 2.30 -5.48
N LEU A 82 1.94 1.19 -6.12
CA LEU A 82 1.67 -0.06 -5.43
C LEU A 82 2.76 -1.06 -5.69
N LEU A 83 3.29 -1.62 -4.61
CA LEU A 83 4.26 -2.71 -4.67
C LEU A 83 3.64 -3.93 -4.04
N LEU A 84 3.78 -5.09 -4.67
CA LEU A 84 3.20 -6.34 -4.17
C LEU A 84 4.28 -7.39 -4.09
N TYR A 85 4.54 -7.87 -2.87
CA TYR A 85 5.54 -8.87 -2.61
C TYR A 85 4.99 -9.91 -1.63
N SER A 86 5.57 -11.11 -1.66
CA SER A 86 5.19 -12.13 -0.68
C SER A 86 5.87 -11.87 0.66
N GLU A 87 5.39 -12.54 1.68
CA GLU A 87 6.00 -12.44 3.02
C GLU A 87 7.46 -12.83 2.98
N ARG A 88 7.77 -13.91 2.26
CA ARG A 88 9.15 -14.39 2.16
C ARG A 88 10.04 -13.36 1.48
N GLU A 89 9.56 -12.77 0.39
CA GLU A 89 10.32 -11.75 -0.31
C GLU A 89 10.61 -10.55 0.58
N CYS A 90 9.61 -10.13 1.34
CA CYS A 90 9.79 -9.00 2.24
C CYS A 90 10.79 -9.34 3.35
N GLU A 91 10.70 -10.55 3.90
CA GLU A 91 11.60 -10.96 4.98
C GLU A 91 13.04 -10.99 4.48
N GLU A 92 13.26 -11.43 3.27
CA GLU A 92 14.59 -11.48 2.68
C GLU A 92 15.17 -10.10 2.40
N ARG A 93 14.31 -9.16 1.99
CA ARG A 93 14.78 -7.88 1.46
C ARG A 93 14.66 -6.71 2.42
N ARG A 94 13.96 -6.89 3.53
CA ARG A 94 13.75 -5.78 4.45
C ARG A 94 15.04 -5.27 5.06
N GLN A 95 16.10 -6.07 5.06
CA GLN A 95 17.38 -5.67 5.61
C GLN A 95 18.29 -5.01 4.56
N TRP A 96 17.91 -5.06 3.30
CA TRP A 96 18.72 -4.48 2.24
C TRP A 96 18.54 -2.96 2.23
N ARG A 97 19.59 -2.23 2.56
CA ARG A 97 19.49 -0.78 2.73
C ARG A 97 19.02 -0.05 1.49
N SER A 98 19.52 -0.45 0.33
CA SER A 98 19.21 0.25 -0.91
C SER A 98 17.93 -0.25 -1.56
N HIS A 99 17.33 -1.30 -1.04
CA HIS A 99 16.11 -1.83 -1.65
C HIS A 99 14.89 -1.10 -1.12
N VAL A 100 13.89 -0.91 -1.99
CA VAL A 100 12.68 -0.19 -1.63
C VAL A 100 11.96 -0.86 -0.45
N ILE A 101 11.99 -2.19 -0.38
CA ILE A 101 11.36 -2.91 0.73
C ILE A 101 12.03 -2.55 2.04
N GLY A 102 13.37 -2.53 2.06
CA GLY A 102 14.10 -2.14 3.28
C GLY A 102 13.73 -0.73 3.72
N ARG A 103 13.62 0.19 2.77
CA ARG A 103 13.22 1.55 3.09
C ARG A 103 11.79 1.61 3.65
N ALA A 104 10.88 0.85 3.04
CA ALA A 104 9.49 0.86 3.48
C ALA A 104 9.36 0.35 4.91
N PHE A 105 10.17 -0.65 5.29
CA PHE A 105 10.12 -1.16 6.67
C PHE A 105 10.77 -0.20 7.67
N ARG A 106 11.78 0.56 7.25
CA ARG A 106 12.41 1.51 8.16
C ARG A 106 11.61 2.79 8.33
N GLU A 107 11.02 3.28 7.25
CA GLU A 107 10.36 4.59 7.25
C GLU A 107 8.86 4.52 7.31
N GLY A 108 8.29 3.38 6.97
CA GLY A 108 6.86 3.27 6.80
C GLY A 108 6.12 2.83 8.05
N ARG A 109 4.80 2.79 7.93
CA ARG A 109 3.95 2.31 9.01
C ARG A 109 2.83 1.45 8.44
N LEU A 110 2.39 0.49 9.24
CA LEU A 110 1.28 -0.36 8.83
C LEU A 110 -0.03 0.41 8.89
N LEU A 111 -0.89 0.14 7.92
CA LEU A 111 -2.22 0.70 7.89
C LEU A 111 -3.21 -0.37 8.33
N ASP A 112 -4.10 -0.01 9.25
CA ASP A 112 -5.17 -0.90 9.65
C ASP A 112 -6.30 -0.71 8.66
N GLY A 113 -6.74 -1.81 8.07
CA GLY A 113 -7.89 -1.75 7.22
C GLY A 113 -9.12 -1.41 8.01
N ALA A 114 -9.99 -0.63 7.42
CA ALA A 114 -11.27 -0.39 8.01
C ALA A 114 -12.07 -1.67 7.87
N VAL A 115 -12.41 -2.25 8.95
CA VAL A 115 -13.12 -3.52 8.94
C VAL A 115 -14.55 -3.29 9.29
#